data_48b7fd3eccf49a225d2a258c8fe283c4
#
_entry.id   48b7fd3eccf49a225d2a258c8fe283c4
#
_cell.length_a   1.000
_cell.length_b   1.000
_cell.length_c   1.000
_cell.angle_alpha   90.00
_cell.angle_beta   90.00
_cell.angle_gamma   90.00
#
_symmetry.space_group_name_H-M   'P 1'
#
loop_
_entity.id
_entity.type
_entity.pdbx_description
1 polymer ?
#
loop_
_entity_poly.entity_id
_entity_poly.type
_entity_poly.pdbx_seq_one_letter_code
_entity_poly.pdbx_strand_id
1 'polypeptide(L)'
;MEMKGEQLIPAPQQAVWDALNDPGVLKACVPGCESIEKSGDNEYQVLMVARVGPVSAKFKGRLTLSDINPPSSYSISFEGQGGPAGFAKGSAQVRLTSQDHHTKLSYDVKANVGGKLAQIGSRLVDAAAKKVADDFFRNFTENFASAAPGDPDLPDVPDTTLRFFAAGALVVFGVAMYFFLT
;
A
#
# COMPACT_ATOMS: atom_id res chain seq x y z
N MET A 1 -5.29 16.98 3.04
CA MET A 1 -4.14 16.30 3.58
C MET A 1 -3.19 15.92 2.46
N GLU A 2 -1.88 16.12 2.67
CA GLU A 2 -0.85 15.73 1.70
C GLU A 2 0.30 15.04 2.47
N MET A 3 0.83 13.95 1.90
CA MET A 3 1.97 13.24 2.46
C MET A 3 2.93 12.83 1.34
N LYS A 4 4.22 13.02 1.59
CA LYS A 4 5.30 12.58 0.71
C LYS A 4 6.32 11.82 1.52
N GLY A 5 6.90 10.79 0.93
CA GLY A 5 7.96 10.04 1.57
C GLY A 5 8.83 9.29 0.57
N GLU A 6 9.96 8.83 1.08
CA GLU A 6 10.91 8.02 0.34
C GLU A 6 11.38 6.87 1.22
N GLN A 7 11.62 5.72 0.59
CA GLN A 7 12.11 4.53 1.28
C GLN A 7 13.14 3.81 0.41
N LEU A 8 14.24 3.42 1.03
CA LEU A 8 15.23 2.57 0.37
C LEU A 8 14.93 1.10 0.71
N ILE A 9 14.69 0.30 -0.32
CA ILE A 9 14.33 -1.11 -0.18
C ILE A 9 15.52 -1.96 -0.66
N PRO A 10 16.02 -2.92 0.14
CA PRO A 10 17.18 -3.73 -0.19
C PRO A 10 16.84 -4.87 -1.17
N ALA A 11 16.31 -4.50 -2.34
CA ALA A 11 15.95 -5.44 -3.39
C ALA A 11 16.01 -4.76 -4.77
N PRO A 12 16.22 -5.53 -5.86
CA PRO A 12 16.17 -5.00 -7.22
C PRO A 12 14.79 -4.43 -7.57
N GLN A 13 14.76 -3.44 -8.46
CA GLN A 13 13.55 -2.71 -8.84
C GLN A 13 12.41 -3.62 -9.33
N GLN A 14 12.73 -4.65 -10.11
CA GLN A 14 11.72 -5.61 -10.58
C GLN A 14 11.11 -6.40 -9.42
N ALA A 15 11.92 -6.89 -8.49
CA ALA A 15 11.44 -7.63 -7.33
C ALA A 15 10.54 -6.76 -6.43
N VAL A 16 10.91 -5.49 -6.23
CA VAL A 16 10.08 -4.52 -5.49
C VAL A 16 8.76 -4.26 -6.23
N TRP A 17 8.81 -4.10 -7.55
CA TRP A 17 7.63 -3.96 -8.37
C TRP A 17 6.68 -5.15 -8.25
N ASP A 18 7.20 -6.36 -8.38
CA ASP A 18 6.42 -7.60 -8.31
C ASP A 18 5.77 -7.78 -6.94
N ALA A 19 6.51 -7.53 -5.87
CA ALA A 19 6.00 -7.60 -4.51
C ALA A 19 4.93 -6.53 -4.22
N LEU A 20 5.08 -5.31 -4.75
CA LEU A 20 4.06 -4.26 -4.68
C LEU A 20 2.82 -4.59 -5.52
N ASN A 21 2.90 -5.58 -6.41
CA ASN A 21 1.81 -6.06 -7.24
C ASN A 21 1.24 -7.42 -6.79
N ASP A 22 1.72 -7.97 -5.69
CA ASP A 22 1.21 -9.21 -5.10
C ASP A 22 0.22 -8.93 -3.96
N PRO A 23 -1.09 -9.31 -4.12
CA PRO A 23 -2.09 -9.11 -3.07
C PRO A 23 -1.77 -9.84 -1.77
N GLY A 24 -1.08 -10.98 -1.84
CA GLY A 24 -0.67 -11.77 -0.66
C GLY A 24 0.39 -11.03 0.15
N VAL A 25 1.43 -10.53 -0.50
CA VAL A 25 2.48 -9.71 0.13
C VAL A 25 1.88 -8.46 0.75
N LEU A 26 1.03 -7.76 0.02
CA LEU A 26 0.42 -6.52 0.51
C LEU A 26 -0.51 -6.75 1.69
N LYS A 27 -1.33 -7.80 1.64
CA LYS A 27 -2.19 -8.19 2.77
C LYS A 27 -1.37 -8.46 4.03
N ALA A 28 -0.21 -9.10 3.89
CA ALA A 28 0.68 -9.38 5.01
C ALA A 28 1.37 -8.12 5.56
N CYS A 29 1.70 -7.17 4.69
CA CYS A 29 2.43 -5.97 5.06
C CYS A 29 1.53 -4.83 5.57
N VAL A 30 0.28 -4.75 5.10
CA VAL A 30 -0.67 -3.67 5.47
C VAL A 30 -1.32 -3.97 6.82
N PRO A 31 -1.06 -3.18 7.88
CA PRO A 31 -1.66 -3.40 9.17
C PRO A 31 -3.20 -3.34 9.12
N GLY A 32 -3.87 -4.27 9.78
CA GLY A 32 -5.34 -4.30 9.85
C GLY A 32 -6.06 -4.73 8.58
N CYS A 33 -5.35 -5.12 7.54
CA CYS A 33 -5.96 -5.61 6.31
C CYS A 33 -6.60 -6.99 6.51
N GLU A 34 -7.90 -7.11 6.24
CA GLU A 34 -8.63 -8.38 6.30
C GLU A 34 -8.66 -9.08 4.94
N SER A 35 -8.96 -8.34 3.87
CA SER A 35 -8.94 -8.88 2.50
C SER A 35 -8.57 -7.83 1.46
N ILE A 36 -7.99 -8.32 0.38
CA ILE A 36 -7.66 -7.59 -0.84
C ILE A 36 -8.06 -8.48 -1.99
N GLU A 37 -9.00 -8.01 -2.80
CA GLU A 37 -9.57 -8.77 -3.89
C GLU A 37 -9.57 -7.97 -5.18
N LYS A 38 -9.12 -8.57 -6.26
CA LYS A 38 -9.18 -7.96 -7.58
C LYS A 38 -10.61 -7.97 -8.08
N SER A 39 -11.16 -6.80 -8.39
CA SER A 39 -12.53 -6.63 -8.88
C SER A 39 -12.61 -6.24 -10.38
N GLY A 40 -11.49 -5.92 -10.99
CA GLY A 40 -11.35 -5.55 -12.41
C GLY A 40 -9.89 -5.62 -12.83
N ASP A 41 -9.56 -5.23 -14.06
CA ASP A 41 -8.18 -5.32 -14.56
C ASP A 41 -7.20 -4.50 -13.73
N ASN A 42 -7.59 -3.28 -13.34
CA ASN A 42 -6.80 -2.37 -12.51
C ASN A 42 -7.57 -1.92 -11.28
N GLU A 43 -8.57 -2.70 -10.84
CA GLU A 43 -9.42 -2.37 -9.70
C GLU A 43 -9.32 -3.43 -8.60
N TYR A 44 -9.31 -2.96 -7.37
CA TYR A 44 -9.26 -3.78 -6.16
C TYR A 44 -10.29 -3.34 -5.16
N GLN A 45 -10.86 -4.32 -4.47
CA GLN A 45 -11.63 -4.11 -3.26
C GLN A 45 -10.80 -4.50 -2.05
N VAL A 46 -10.83 -3.65 -1.05
CA VAL A 46 -10.08 -3.82 0.19
C VAL A 46 -11.04 -3.77 1.38
N LEU A 47 -10.88 -4.70 2.27
CA LEU A 47 -11.55 -4.71 3.56
C LEU A 47 -10.50 -4.63 4.66
N MET A 48 -10.62 -3.66 5.53
CA MET A 48 -9.70 -3.52 6.64
C MET A 48 -10.36 -2.96 7.90
N VAL A 49 -9.79 -3.30 9.04
CA VAL A 49 -10.15 -2.72 10.34
C VAL A 49 -9.09 -1.76 10.78
N ALA A 50 -9.55 -0.65 11.23
CA ALA A 50 -8.60 0.35 11.59
C ALA A 50 -9.05 1.22 12.75
N ARG A 51 -8.07 1.79 13.51
CA ARG A 51 -8.28 2.54 14.74
C ARG A 51 -7.53 3.87 14.70
N VAL A 52 -8.24 4.97 14.95
CA VAL A 52 -7.66 6.31 15.06
C VAL A 52 -8.09 6.94 16.37
N GLY A 53 -7.20 6.98 17.34
CA GLY A 53 -7.55 7.43 18.67
C GLY A 53 -8.78 6.68 19.21
N PRO A 54 -9.88 7.36 19.55
CA PRO A 54 -11.09 6.71 20.06
C PRO A 54 -11.97 6.09 18.96
N VAL A 55 -11.66 6.30 17.69
CA VAL A 55 -12.46 5.80 16.55
C VAL A 55 -11.90 4.47 16.07
N SER A 56 -12.72 3.42 16.09
CA SER A 56 -12.41 2.12 15.48
C SER A 56 -13.54 1.74 14.53
N ALA A 57 -13.20 1.36 13.29
CA ALA A 57 -14.21 0.97 12.31
C ALA A 57 -13.65 -0.01 11.27
N LYS A 58 -14.58 -0.71 10.63
CA LYS A 58 -14.31 -1.53 9.46
C LYS A 58 -14.61 -0.71 8.21
N PHE A 59 -13.65 -0.69 7.29
CA PHE A 59 -13.73 0.08 6.05
C PHE A 59 -13.75 -0.82 4.85
N LYS A 60 -14.61 -0.45 3.91
CA LYS A 60 -14.63 -1.01 2.56
C LYS A 60 -14.04 0.03 1.62
N GLY A 61 -12.98 -0.35 0.93
CA GLY A 61 -12.28 0.53 0.00
C GLY A 61 -12.27 0.00 -1.42
N ARG A 62 -12.22 0.92 -2.38
CA ARG A 62 -11.96 0.66 -3.78
C ARG A 62 -10.69 1.38 -4.18
N LEU A 63 -9.87 0.70 -4.97
CA LEU A 63 -8.65 1.22 -5.57
C LEU A 63 -8.70 1.05 -7.07
N THR A 64 -8.18 2.04 -7.77
CA THR A 64 -8.01 1.98 -9.22
C THR A 64 -6.59 2.43 -9.56
N LEU A 65 -5.89 1.63 -10.35
CA LEU A 65 -4.58 1.96 -10.89
C LEU A 65 -4.69 2.64 -12.23
N SER A 66 -3.83 3.61 -12.47
CA SER A 66 -3.66 4.30 -13.75
C SER A 66 -2.19 4.66 -14.00
N ASP A 67 -1.89 5.12 -15.21
CA ASP A 67 -0.53 5.55 -15.61
C ASP A 67 0.55 4.51 -15.29
N ILE A 68 0.22 3.24 -15.48
CA ILE A 68 1.09 2.11 -15.13
C ILE A 68 2.25 2.03 -16.11
N ASN A 69 3.46 2.25 -15.62
CA ASN A 69 4.72 2.19 -16.37
C ASN A 69 5.72 1.24 -15.67
N PRO A 70 5.62 -0.07 -15.92
CA PRO A 70 6.47 -1.07 -15.25
C PRO A 70 7.96 -0.94 -15.65
N PRO A 71 8.88 -1.17 -14.73
CA PRO A 71 8.75 -1.34 -13.30
C PRO A 71 8.93 -0.04 -12.53
N SER A 72 8.61 1.12 -13.11
CA SER A 72 9.09 2.44 -12.66
C SER A 72 8.04 3.26 -11.93
N SER A 73 6.77 3.23 -12.35
CA SER A 73 5.77 4.10 -11.72
C SER A 73 4.32 3.71 -12.02
N TYR A 74 3.42 4.17 -11.16
CA TYR A 74 1.97 4.11 -11.35
C TYR A 74 1.27 5.18 -10.51
N SER A 75 0.03 5.51 -10.90
CA SER A 75 -0.89 6.36 -10.15
C SER A 75 -2.00 5.51 -9.52
N ILE A 76 -2.51 5.95 -8.39
CA ILE A 76 -3.58 5.30 -7.65
C ILE A 76 -4.68 6.30 -7.38
N SER A 77 -5.92 5.92 -7.63
CA SER A 77 -7.10 6.60 -7.10
C SER A 77 -7.75 5.67 -6.07
N PHE A 78 -8.17 6.22 -4.95
CA PHE A 78 -8.78 5.43 -3.89
C PHE A 78 -9.97 6.13 -3.24
N GLU A 79 -10.92 5.32 -2.82
CA GLU A 79 -12.02 5.74 -1.94
C GLU A 79 -12.34 4.65 -0.92
N GLY A 80 -12.67 5.04 0.31
CA GLY A 80 -13.03 4.14 1.38
C GLY A 80 -14.24 4.67 2.17
N GLN A 81 -15.07 3.76 2.64
CA GLN A 81 -16.28 4.04 3.39
C GLN A 81 -16.25 3.28 4.72
N GLY A 82 -16.35 4.00 5.84
CA GLY A 82 -16.35 3.47 7.20
C GLY A 82 -17.68 3.65 7.93
N GLY A 83 -18.77 3.84 7.21
CA GLY A 83 -20.09 4.09 7.78
C GLY A 83 -20.10 5.31 8.71
N PRO A 84 -20.49 5.12 10.01
CA PRO A 84 -20.53 6.23 10.97
C PRO A 84 -19.18 6.90 11.24
N ALA A 85 -18.07 6.22 10.96
CA ALA A 85 -16.73 6.78 11.13
C ALA A 85 -16.39 7.81 10.05
N GLY A 86 -16.97 7.70 8.87
CA GLY A 86 -16.76 8.64 7.77
C GLY A 86 -16.24 7.99 6.50
N PHE A 87 -15.58 8.78 5.70
CA PHE A 87 -15.05 8.36 4.39
C PHE A 87 -13.67 8.93 4.11
N ALA A 88 -12.97 8.29 3.17
CA ALA A 88 -11.72 8.71 2.56
C ALA A 88 -11.78 8.67 1.06
N LYS A 89 -11.18 9.64 0.42
CA LYS A 89 -10.89 9.59 -1.02
C LYS A 89 -9.65 10.38 -1.36
N GLY A 90 -8.93 9.93 -2.36
CA GLY A 90 -7.71 10.62 -2.77
C GLY A 90 -6.99 9.95 -3.92
N SER A 91 -5.77 10.39 -4.13
CA SER A 91 -4.86 9.84 -5.12
C SER A 91 -3.45 9.75 -4.58
N ALA A 92 -2.67 8.89 -5.21
CA ALA A 92 -1.24 8.80 -4.94
C ALA A 92 -0.45 8.51 -6.20
N GLN A 93 0.81 8.93 -6.20
CA GLN A 93 1.79 8.54 -7.20
C GLN A 93 2.90 7.77 -6.51
N VAL A 94 3.29 6.66 -7.13
CA VAL A 94 4.41 5.83 -6.69
C VAL A 94 5.45 5.79 -7.79
N ARG A 95 6.72 5.93 -7.41
CA ARG A 95 7.87 5.84 -8.32
C ARG A 95 8.96 4.97 -7.71
N LEU A 96 9.52 4.10 -8.53
CA LEU A 96 10.64 3.25 -8.19
C LEU A 96 11.84 3.67 -9.03
N THR A 97 12.98 3.85 -8.39
CA THR A 97 14.25 4.16 -9.05
C THR A 97 15.30 3.18 -8.59
N SER A 98 15.96 2.50 -9.51
CA SER A 98 17.07 1.60 -9.19
C SER A 98 18.26 2.37 -8.64
N GLN A 99 18.82 1.89 -7.54
CA GLN A 99 20.07 2.39 -6.94
C GLN A 99 20.96 1.20 -6.59
N ASP A 100 21.87 0.84 -7.50
CA ASP A 100 22.73 -0.34 -7.39
C ASP A 100 21.91 -1.63 -7.16
N HIS A 101 22.03 -2.25 -5.97
CA HIS A 101 21.29 -3.44 -5.57
C HIS A 101 20.03 -3.12 -4.77
N HIS A 102 19.67 -1.85 -4.64
CA HIS A 102 18.49 -1.37 -3.88
C HIS A 102 17.52 -0.65 -4.81
N THR A 103 16.34 -0.43 -4.29
CA THR A 103 15.33 0.38 -4.96
C THR A 103 14.89 1.52 -4.07
N LYS A 104 15.00 2.73 -4.58
CA LYS A 104 14.39 3.90 -3.96
C LYS A 104 12.95 3.98 -4.40
N LEU A 105 12.03 3.82 -3.45
CA LEU A 105 10.60 4.06 -3.62
C LEU A 105 10.29 5.46 -3.13
N SER A 106 9.63 6.28 -3.94
CA SER A 106 9.09 7.59 -3.56
C SER A 106 7.59 7.62 -3.80
N TYR A 107 6.85 8.30 -2.91
CA TYR A 107 5.41 8.43 -3.02
C TYR A 107 4.92 9.83 -2.66
N ASP A 108 3.84 10.25 -3.32
CA ASP A 108 3.12 11.51 -3.08
C ASP A 108 1.63 11.20 -2.98
N VAL A 109 1.01 11.51 -1.84
CA VAL A 109 -0.39 11.21 -1.53
C VAL A 109 -1.15 12.48 -1.28
N LYS A 110 -2.34 12.58 -1.87
CA LYS A 110 -3.34 13.62 -1.57
C LYS A 110 -4.65 12.97 -1.21
N ALA A 111 -5.18 13.32 -0.04
CA ALA A 111 -6.43 12.74 0.45
C ALA A 111 -7.36 13.75 1.10
N ASN A 112 -8.64 13.49 0.96
CA ASN A 112 -9.75 14.18 1.58
C ASN A 112 -10.45 13.25 2.56
N VAL A 113 -10.71 13.77 3.75
CA VAL A 113 -11.25 13.09 4.92
C VAL A 113 -12.59 13.69 5.32
N GLY A 114 -13.57 12.88 5.62
CA GLY A 114 -14.87 13.34 6.11
C GLY A 114 -15.44 12.51 7.25
N GLY A 115 -16.46 13.03 7.91
CA GLY A 115 -17.15 12.36 9.02
C GLY A 115 -16.46 12.54 10.38
N LYS A 116 -16.65 11.58 11.29
CA LYS A 116 -16.09 11.63 12.66
C LYS A 116 -14.56 11.70 12.65
N LEU A 117 -13.94 11.09 11.65
CA LEU A 117 -12.49 11.11 11.49
C LEU A 117 -11.93 12.52 11.24
N ALA A 118 -12.62 13.32 10.42
CA ALA A 118 -12.22 14.72 10.24
C ALA A 118 -12.32 15.53 11.54
N GLN A 119 -13.21 15.13 12.45
CA GLN A 119 -13.45 15.83 13.71
C GLN A 119 -12.35 15.58 14.77
N ILE A 120 -11.58 14.50 14.68
CA ILE A 120 -10.47 14.22 15.61
C ILE A 120 -9.24 15.12 15.39
N GLY A 121 -9.19 15.84 14.28
CA GLY A 121 -8.17 16.83 13.96
C GLY A 121 -7.03 16.29 13.09
N SER A 122 -6.56 17.16 12.19
CA SER A 122 -5.56 16.80 11.18
C SER A 122 -4.25 16.25 11.77
N ARG A 123 -3.79 16.78 12.91
CA ARG A 123 -2.54 16.33 13.53
C ARG A 123 -2.55 14.85 13.95
N LEU A 124 -3.68 14.38 14.50
CA LEU A 124 -3.82 12.96 14.86
C LEU A 124 -3.92 12.09 13.63
N VAL A 125 -4.64 12.58 12.64
CA VAL A 125 -4.75 11.94 11.34
C VAL A 125 -3.36 11.84 10.68
N ASP A 126 -2.57 12.90 10.62
CA ASP A 126 -1.22 12.93 10.03
C ASP A 126 -0.23 12.00 10.76
N ALA A 127 -0.25 11.98 12.09
CA ALA A 127 0.60 11.09 12.89
C ALA A 127 0.29 9.61 12.63
N ALA A 128 -0.98 9.29 12.52
CA ALA A 128 -1.44 7.94 12.25
C ALA A 128 -0.99 7.44 10.87
N ALA A 129 -1.12 8.25 9.83
CA ALA A 129 -0.67 7.90 8.49
C ALA A 129 0.82 7.61 8.43
N LYS A 130 1.59 8.50 9.06
CA LYS A 130 3.03 8.29 9.14
C LYS A 130 3.36 6.94 9.80
N LYS A 131 2.69 6.64 10.92
CA LYS A 131 2.90 5.37 11.62
C LYS A 131 2.64 4.15 10.72
N VAL A 132 1.61 4.19 9.88
CA VAL A 132 1.30 3.05 9.01
C VAL A 132 2.23 2.95 7.82
N ALA A 133 2.61 4.07 7.25
CA ALA A 133 3.66 4.05 6.27
C ALA A 133 4.92 3.40 6.85
N ASP A 134 5.31 3.81 8.06
CA ASP A 134 6.48 3.26 8.75
C ASP A 134 6.31 1.75 9.03
N ASP A 135 5.16 1.31 9.55
CA ASP A 135 4.86 -0.09 9.84
C ASP A 135 4.77 -0.92 8.54
N PHE A 136 4.13 -0.39 7.51
CA PHE A 136 4.06 -1.04 6.20
C PHE A 136 5.47 -1.25 5.61
N PHE A 137 6.28 -0.20 5.52
CA PHE A 137 7.61 -0.30 4.93
C PHE A 137 8.56 -1.17 5.74
N ARG A 138 8.43 -1.21 7.07
CA ARG A 138 9.14 -2.16 7.91
C ARG A 138 8.79 -3.60 7.50
N ASN A 139 7.49 -3.96 7.52
CA ASN A 139 7.03 -5.30 7.17
C ASN A 139 7.40 -5.67 5.72
N PHE A 140 7.28 -4.71 4.81
CA PHE A 140 7.62 -4.90 3.39
C PHE A 140 9.12 -5.14 3.19
N THR A 141 9.98 -4.40 3.88
CA THR A 141 11.43 -4.58 3.82
C THR A 141 11.86 -5.91 4.45
N GLU A 142 11.24 -6.31 5.57
CA GLU A 142 11.48 -7.59 6.22
C GLU A 142 11.14 -8.78 5.31
N ASN A 143 10.16 -8.64 4.43
CA ASN A 143 9.81 -9.68 3.45
C ASN A 143 10.97 -9.98 2.48
N PHE A 144 11.80 -8.99 2.13
CA PHE A 144 13.01 -9.20 1.32
C PHE A 144 14.20 -9.70 2.14
N ALA A 145 14.31 -9.31 3.39
CA ALA A 145 15.38 -9.77 4.26
C ALA A 145 15.27 -11.27 4.59
N SER A 146 14.04 -11.78 4.66
CA SER A 146 13.77 -13.21 4.89
C SER A 146 14.02 -14.08 3.64
N ALA A 147 14.10 -13.48 2.45
CA ALA A 147 14.38 -14.14 1.19
C ALA A 147 15.87 -14.09 0.80
N ALA A 148 16.78 -13.81 1.74
CA ALA A 148 18.22 -13.82 1.48
C ALA A 148 18.70 -15.23 1.06
N PRO A 149 19.62 -15.36 0.06
CA PRO A 149 19.96 -16.61 -0.58
C PRO A 149 20.72 -17.53 0.39
N GLY A 150 20.08 -18.61 0.82
CA GLY A 150 20.63 -19.59 1.74
C GLY A 150 20.05 -21.00 1.63
N ASP A 151 19.28 -21.29 0.60
CA ASP A 151 18.81 -22.66 0.36
C ASP A 151 18.97 -23.06 -1.12
N PRO A 152 19.94 -23.92 -1.46
CA PRO A 152 20.14 -24.39 -2.83
C PRO A 152 19.14 -25.45 -3.29
N ASP A 153 18.06 -25.68 -2.57
CA ASP A 153 17.14 -26.81 -2.81
C ASP A 153 15.67 -26.37 -3.04
N LEU A 154 15.47 -25.27 -3.79
CA LEU A 154 14.12 -24.96 -4.29
C LEU A 154 13.97 -25.48 -5.72
N PRO A 155 12.91 -26.29 -6.00
CA PRO A 155 12.66 -26.80 -7.34
C PRO A 155 12.37 -25.65 -8.31
N ASP A 156 13.00 -25.76 -9.47
CA ASP A 156 12.83 -24.90 -10.65
C ASP A 156 11.34 -24.70 -10.96
N VAL A 157 10.80 -23.51 -10.73
CA VAL A 157 9.42 -23.18 -11.06
C VAL A 157 9.40 -22.78 -12.53
N PRO A 158 8.67 -23.48 -13.40
CA PRO A 158 8.65 -23.15 -14.82
C PRO A 158 8.08 -21.74 -15.04
N ASP A 159 8.82 -21.01 -15.86
CA ASP A 159 8.48 -19.70 -16.43
C ASP A 159 7.05 -19.70 -16.99
N THR A 160 6.10 -19.26 -16.19
CA THR A 160 4.76 -18.93 -16.67
C THR A 160 4.62 -17.43 -16.66
N THR A 161 5.28 -16.84 -17.63
CA THR A 161 5.04 -15.48 -18.09
C THR A 161 3.57 -15.21 -18.31
N LEU A 162 3.18 -14.06 -17.92
CA LEU A 162 1.94 -13.33 -18.20
C LEU A 162 0.84 -13.41 -17.14
N ARG A 163 0.60 -12.24 -16.60
CA ARG A 163 -0.62 -11.76 -15.98
C ARG A 163 -0.56 -11.57 -14.47
N PHE A 164 0.10 -10.49 -14.02
CA PHE A 164 -0.37 -9.86 -12.77
C PHE A 164 0.17 -8.42 -12.70
N PHE A 165 -0.53 -7.51 -13.32
CA PHE A 165 -0.34 -6.08 -13.12
C PHE A 165 -1.43 -5.62 -12.19
N ALA A 166 -1.14 -5.33 -10.91
CA ALA A 166 -2.20 -4.64 -10.24
C ALA A 166 -2.16 -4.37 -8.71
N ALA A 167 -1.18 -4.76 -7.95
CA ALA A 167 -1.30 -4.69 -6.49
C ALA A 167 -0.51 -3.58 -5.78
N GLY A 168 0.34 -2.86 -6.47
CA GLY A 168 1.08 -1.72 -5.91
C GLY A 168 0.23 -0.56 -5.38
N ALA A 169 -1.07 -0.59 -5.69
CA ALA A 169 -2.08 0.31 -5.19
C ALA A 169 -2.30 0.28 -3.67
N LEU A 170 -1.99 -0.84 -3.05
CA LEU A 170 -2.41 -1.12 -1.69
C LEU A 170 -1.53 -0.51 -0.62
N VAL A 171 -0.26 -0.24 -0.93
CA VAL A 171 0.64 0.48 -0.03
C VAL A 171 0.09 1.87 0.28
N VAL A 172 -0.29 2.57 -0.75
CA VAL A 172 -0.81 3.93 -0.62
C VAL A 172 -2.23 3.94 -0.09
N PHE A 173 -3.01 2.90 -0.38
CA PHE A 173 -4.32 2.73 0.21
C PHE A 173 -4.25 2.29 1.67
N GLY A 174 -3.38 1.36 2.02
CA GLY A 174 -3.07 1.03 3.41
C GLY A 174 -2.66 2.29 4.16
N VAL A 175 -1.74 3.06 3.62
CA VAL A 175 -1.30 4.34 4.16
C VAL A 175 -2.44 5.36 4.16
N ALA A 176 -3.18 5.54 3.08
CA ALA A 176 -4.27 6.50 3.02
C ALA A 176 -5.50 6.07 3.82
N MET A 177 -5.76 4.77 3.95
CA MET A 177 -6.91 4.25 4.68
C MET A 177 -6.62 3.95 6.15
N TYR A 178 -5.38 3.63 6.53
CA TYR A 178 -4.96 3.62 7.93
C TYR A 178 -4.78 5.04 8.47
N PHE A 179 -4.52 5.98 7.62
CA PHE A 179 -4.63 7.40 7.92
C PHE A 179 -6.00 7.80 8.47
N PHE A 180 -6.97 7.01 8.17
CA PHE A 180 -8.33 7.11 8.65
C PHE A 180 -8.56 6.46 10.01
N LEU A 181 -7.59 5.74 10.54
CA LEU A 181 -7.96 4.61 11.39
C LEU A 181 -7.08 4.40 12.63
N THR A 182 -5.93 5.09 12.81
CA THR A 182 -5.22 5.03 14.09
C THR A 182 -5.32 6.31 14.88
#